data_6c8d31cc035d7f705856d73950d0eca3
#
_entry.id   6c8d31cc035d7f705856d73950d0eca3
#
_cell.length_a   1.000
_cell.length_b   1.000
_cell.length_c   1.000
_cell.angle_alpha   90.00
_cell.angle_beta   90.00
_cell.angle_gamma   90.00
#
_symmetry.space_group_name_H-M   'P 1'
#
loop_
_entity.id
_entity.type
_entity.pdbx_description
1 polymer ?
#
loop_
_entity_poly.entity_id
_entity_poly.type
_entity_poly.pdbx_seq_one_letter_code
_entity_poly.pdbx_strand_id
1 'polypeptide(L)'
;MLFNEAVKTKEGLICYGDPKVAMTNDPELKLESAYQHFVNHSFTKERSHTQKLEIRMKQMLSDNNLSAVFTRKEISNGIVKAAIPFVKKYESDYKAAIKPISLIGMDSNSIIDIGAKWCSKFRWLTQDNTLDPRNILVPIEMPIDDTKELNVATSGTINELRHLNIRVVEASHTDEIMTFATAV
;
A
#
# COMPACT_ATOMS: atom_id res chain seq x y z
N MET A 1 13.61 26.39 -38.21
CA MET A 1 12.18 26.48 -38.58
C MET A 1 11.39 25.19 -38.33
N LEU A 2 11.88 24.00 -38.66
CA LEU A 2 11.17 22.70 -38.47
C LEU A 2 10.84 22.37 -37.01
N PHE A 3 11.69 22.72 -36.07
CA PHE A 3 11.48 22.41 -34.65
C PHE A 3 10.25 23.12 -34.06
N ASN A 4 10.08 24.43 -34.37
CA ASN A 4 8.95 25.21 -33.88
C ASN A 4 7.60 24.76 -34.46
N GLU A 5 7.59 24.13 -35.62
CA GLU A 5 6.40 23.51 -36.20
C GLU A 5 6.04 22.17 -35.52
N ALA A 6 7.06 21.41 -35.15
CA ALA A 6 6.85 20.11 -34.49
C ALA A 6 6.31 20.24 -33.05
N VAL A 7 6.63 21.36 -32.35
CA VAL A 7 6.21 21.62 -30.96
C VAL A 7 4.86 22.39 -30.87
N LYS A 8 4.31 22.87 -32.00
CA LYS A 8 2.97 23.46 -31.99
C LYS A 8 1.93 22.45 -31.57
N THR A 9 1.13 22.81 -30.58
CA THR A 9 -0.01 22.00 -30.11
C THR A 9 -0.97 21.80 -31.29
N LYS A 10 -1.03 20.58 -31.82
CA LYS A 10 -2.09 20.19 -32.76
C LYS A 10 -3.22 19.60 -31.91
N GLU A 11 -4.44 19.78 -32.33
CA GLU A 11 -5.60 19.12 -31.72
C GLU A 11 -5.37 17.61 -31.75
N GLY A 12 -4.98 17.03 -30.62
CA GLY A 12 -4.63 15.62 -30.46
C GLY A 12 -4.28 15.24 -29.04
N LEU A 13 -4.16 13.95 -28.81
CA LEU A 13 -3.86 13.34 -27.49
C LEU A 13 -2.43 13.62 -26.96
N ILE A 14 -1.56 14.23 -27.80
CA ILE A 14 -0.17 14.51 -27.42
C ILE A 14 0.02 16.02 -27.25
N CYS A 15 0.29 16.46 -26.04
CA CYS A 15 0.67 17.83 -25.73
C CYS A 15 2.17 17.91 -25.48
N TYR A 16 2.85 18.80 -26.19
CA TYR A 16 4.27 19.09 -25.95
C TYR A 16 4.38 20.19 -24.88
N GLY A 17 5.24 19.99 -23.90
CA GLY A 17 5.60 21.03 -22.94
C GLY A 17 6.59 22.03 -23.54
N ASP A 18 6.98 23.03 -22.76
CA ASP A 18 7.97 24.03 -23.15
C ASP A 18 9.31 23.37 -23.51
N PRO A 19 9.96 23.79 -24.62
CA PRO A 19 11.25 23.27 -25.00
C PRO A 19 12.31 23.63 -23.95
N LYS A 20 13.10 22.63 -23.56
CA LYS A 20 14.24 22.79 -22.62
C LYS A 20 15.54 22.67 -23.36
N VAL A 21 16.47 23.55 -23.05
CA VAL A 21 17.83 23.54 -23.64
C VAL A 21 18.80 22.96 -22.62
N ALA A 22 19.62 22.02 -23.04
CA ALA A 22 20.71 21.47 -22.23
C ALA A 22 22.06 21.74 -22.91
N MET A 23 23.00 22.31 -22.17
CA MET A 23 24.38 22.44 -22.63
C MET A 23 25.14 21.14 -22.35
N THR A 24 25.83 20.62 -23.36
CA THR A 24 26.62 19.40 -23.22
C THR A 24 27.76 19.37 -24.22
N ASN A 25 28.87 18.74 -23.84
CA ASN A 25 30.00 18.48 -24.72
C ASN A 25 29.81 17.20 -25.56
N ASP A 26 28.87 16.35 -25.17
CA ASP A 26 28.51 15.12 -25.85
C ASP A 26 26.98 15.05 -26.02
N PRO A 27 26.45 15.47 -27.18
CA PRO A 27 25.02 15.47 -27.46
C PRO A 27 24.40 14.08 -27.49
N GLU A 28 25.13 13.06 -27.96
CA GLU A 28 24.64 11.70 -28.08
C GLU A 28 24.41 11.07 -26.68
N LEU A 29 25.43 11.19 -25.83
CA LEU A 29 25.35 10.71 -24.44
C LEU A 29 24.28 11.44 -23.66
N LYS A 30 24.09 12.75 -23.90
CA LYS A 30 23.01 13.53 -23.27
C LYS A 30 21.63 13.13 -23.77
N LEU A 31 21.50 12.85 -25.07
CA LEU A 31 20.27 12.38 -25.65
C LEU A 31 19.89 10.98 -25.10
N GLU A 32 20.85 10.06 -25.05
CA GLU A 32 20.66 8.73 -24.46
C GLU A 32 20.24 8.85 -22.99
N SER A 33 20.93 9.69 -22.20
CA SER A 33 20.55 9.96 -20.80
C SER A 33 19.16 10.55 -20.67
N ALA A 34 18.77 11.46 -21.57
CA ALA A 34 17.42 12.03 -21.59
C ALA A 34 16.37 10.97 -22.00
N TYR A 35 16.69 10.14 -23.00
CA TYR A 35 15.83 9.05 -23.43
C TYR A 35 15.62 8.03 -22.32
N GLN A 36 16.68 7.62 -21.64
CA GLN A 36 16.61 6.73 -20.49
C GLN A 36 15.79 7.37 -19.35
N HIS A 37 15.93 8.68 -19.15
CA HIS A 37 15.22 9.40 -18.09
C HIS A 37 13.74 9.66 -18.40
N PHE A 38 13.37 9.96 -19.63
CA PHE A 38 12.01 10.42 -19.97
C PHE A 38 11.17 9.39 -20.75
N VAL A 39 11.79 8.49 -21.49
CA VAL A 39 11.12 7.54 -22.38
C VAL A 39 11.29 6.10 -21.87
N ASN A 40 12.54 5.72 -21.63
CA ASN A 40 12.85 4.38 -21.14
C ASN A 40 12.98 4.35 -19.61
N HIS A 41 12.50 5.41 -18.98
CA HIS A 41 12.21 5.32 -17.57
C HIS A 41 11.20 4.17 -17.44
N SER A 42 11.74 2.97 -17.23
CA SER A 42 11.06 2.05 -16.36
C SER A 42 10.85 2.88 -15.10
N PHE A 43 9.66 3.44 -14.96
CA PHE A 43 9.15 3.82 -13.68
C PHE A 43 9.19 2.52 -12.89
N THR A 44 10.32 2.18 -12.35
CA THR A 44 10.38 1.39 -11.14
C THR A 44 9.64 2.29 -10.17
N LYS A 45 8.30 2.16 -10.25
CA LYS A 45 7.36 2.88 -9.40
C LYS A 45 7.88 2.58 -8.02
N GLU A 46 8.53 3.57 -7.42
CA GLU A 46 9.19 3.33 -6.14
C GLU A 46 8.15 2.67 -5.25
N ARG A 47 8.46 1.46 -4.78
CA ARG A 47 7.48 0.68 -4.04
C ARG A 47 7.00 1.51 -2.87
N SER A 48 5.71 1.68 -2.74
CA SER A 48 5.15 2.42 -1.61
C SER A 48 5.61 1.77 -0.29
N HIS A 49 5.67 2.54 0.79
CA HIS A 49 6.04 2.00 2.10
C HIS A 49 5.19 0.79 2.49
N THR A 50 3.87 0.82 2.20
CA THR A 50 2.99 -0.35 2.40
C THR A 50 3.45 -1.56 1.58
N GLN A 51 3.89 -1.39 0.32
CA GLN A 51 4.42 -2.52 -0.47
C GLN A 51 5.74 -3.06 0.09
N LYS A 52 6.62 -2.18 0.59
CA LYS A 52 7.85 -2.58 1.27
C LYS A 52 7.53 -3.38 2.54
N LEU A 53 6.54 -2.94 3.31
CA LEU A 53 6.04 -3.67 4.49
C LEU A 53 5.43 -5.03 4.11
N GLU A 54 4.60 -5.11 3.06
CA GLU A 54 4.04 -6.37 2.57
C GLU A 54 5.14 -7.37 2.17
N ILE A 55 6.24 -6.89 1.56
CA ILE A 55 7.38 -7.76 1.19
C ILE A 55 8.09 -8.30 2.44
N ARG A 56 8.38 -7.44 3.44
CA ARG A 56 9.00 -7.88 4.70
C ARG A 56 8.14 -8.92 5.42
N MET A 57 6.82 -8.71 5.47
CA MET A 57 5.91 -9.67 6.07
C MET A 57 5.84 -10.97 5.31
N LYS A 58 5.85 -10.93 3.97
CA LYS A 58 5.90 -12.13 3.14
C LYS A 58 7.16 -12.95 3.42
N GLN A 59 8.31 -12.27 3.57
CA GLN A 59 9.56 -12.93 3.92
C GLN A 59 9.46 -13.58 5.30
N MET A 60 8.98 -12.84 6.31
CA MET A 60 8.78 -13.35 7.67
C MET A 60 7.88 -14.60 7.71
N LEU A 61 6.75 -14.57 6.98
CA LEU A 61 5.87 -15.76 6.87
C LEU A 61 6.56 -16.93 6.15
N SER A 62 7.39 -16.64 5.15
CA SER A 62 8.16 -17.66 4.43
C SER A 62 9.20 -18.32 5.32
N ASP A 63 9.95 -17.55 6.09
CA ASP A 63 10.99 -18.03 7.02
C ASP A 63 10.41 -18.95 8.11
N ASN A 64 9.10 -18.79 8.38
CA ASN A 64 8.35 -19.62 9.33
C ASN A 64 7.44 -20.67 8.66
N ASN A 65 7.67 -21.00 7.39
CA ASN A 65 6.93 -22.01 6.61
C ASN A 65 5.42 -21.74 6.47
N LEU A 66 4.99 -20.49 6.62
CA LEU A 66 3.57 -20.09 6.51
C LEU A 66 3.21 -19.51 5.14
N SER A 67 4.16 -19.35 4.23
CA SER A 67 3.94 -18.74 2.91
C SER A 67 2.93 -19.51 2.03
N ALA A 68 2.85 -20.82 2.17
CA ALA A 68 1.90 -21.65 1.44
C ALA A 68 0.46 -21.50 1.97
N VAL A 69 0.32 -21.10 3.23
CA VAL A 69 -0.98 -20.99 3.91
C VAL A 69 -1.61 -19.62 3.70
N PHE A 70 -0.81 -18.56 3.66
CA PHE A 70 -1.24 -17.19 3.47
C PHE A 70 -1.07 -16.75 2.02
N THR A 71 -2.18 -16.49 1.34
CA THR A 71 -2.18 -16.05 -0.07
C THR A 71 -2.93 -14.74 -0.22
N ARG A 72 -2.56 -13.92 -1.24
CA ARG A 72 -3.32 -12.70 -1.57
C ARG A 72 -4.70 -13.09 -2.09
N LYS A 73 -5.73 -12.51 -1.52
CA LYS A 73 -7.11 -12.72 -1.96
C LYS A 73 -7.90 -11.41 -1.99
N GLU A 74 -8.86 -11.35 -2.89
CA GLU A 74 -9.96 -10.38 -2.83
C GLU A 74 -11.10 -11.01 -2.05
N ILE A 75 -11.43 -10.43 -0.89
CA ILE A 75 -12.59 -10.83 -0.09
C ILE A 75 -13.75 -9.91 -0.48
N SER A 76 -14.91 -10.50 -0.76
CA SER A 76 -16.10 -9.75 -1.15
C SER A 76 -17.34 -10.35 -0.51
N ASN A 77 -18.26 -9.48 -0.10
CA ASN A 77 -19.61 -9.84 0.33
C ASN A 77 -20.70 -9.42 -0.70
N GLY A 78 -20.29 -9.13 -1.93
CA GLY A 78 -21.18 -8.64 -2.98
C GLY A 78 -21.36 -7.12 -2.98
N ILE A 79 -21.19 -6.44 -1.84
CA ILE A 79 -21.31 -4.98 -1.70
C ILE A 79 -19.93 -4.32 -1.72
N VAL A 80 -19.00 -4.89 -0.95
CA VAL A 80 -17.64 -4.35 -0.80
C VAL A 80 -16.62 -5.40 -1.21
N LYS A 81 -15.52 -4.93 -1.83
CA LYS A 81 -14.36 -5.75 -2.17
C LYS A 81 -13.12 -5.22 -1.47
N ALA A 82 -12.37 -6.13 -0.83
CA ALA A 82 -11.11 -5.82 -0.17
C ALA A 82 -10.01 -6.76 -0.62
N ALA A 83 -8.99 -6.21 -1.28
CA ALA A 83 -7.77 -6.96 -1.59
C ALA A 83 -6.89 -7.02 -0.34
N ILE A 84 -6.75 -8.20 0.25
CA ILE A 84 -5.95 -8.45 1.44
C ILE A 84 -4.74 -9.30 1.05
N PRO A 85 -3.50 -8.88 1.40
CA PRO A 85 -2.29 -9.54 0.92
C PRO A 85 -2.05 -10.91 1.53
N PHE A 86 -2.51 -11.14 2.76
CA PHE A 86 -2.29 -12.39 3.47
C PHE A 86 -3.60 -12.90 4.06
N VAL A 87 -4.17 -13.89 3.42
CA VAL A 87 -5.43 -14.52 3.83
C VAL A 87 -5.23 -16.02 3.93
N LYS A 88 -5.56 -16.59 5.08
CA LYS A 88 -5.68 -18.02 5.31
C LYS A 88 -7.13 -18.42 5.12
N LYS A 89 -7.37 -19.35 4.20
CA LYS A 89 -8.71 -19.89 3.93
C LYS A 89 -8.69 -21.39 4.17
N TYR A 90 -9.72 -21.89 4.82
CA TYR A 90 -9.97 -23.32 4.93
C TYR A 90 -11.37 -23.60 4.41
N GLU A 91 -11.46 -24.45 3.38
CA GLU A 91 -12.71 -24.69 2.63
C GLU A 91 -13.34 -23.38 2.11
N SER A 92 -14.53 -23.03 2.59
CA SER A 92 -15.22 -21.78 2.26
C SER A 92 -14.88 -20.62 3.21
N ASP A 93 -14.34 -20.89 4.38
CA ASP A 93 -14.19 -19.94 5.48
C ASP A 93 -12.85 -19.20 5.46
N TYR A 94 -12.88 -17.91 5.74
CA TYR A 94 -11.69 -17.11 5.97
C TYR A 94 -11.26 -17.24 7.44
N LYS A 95 -10.16 -17.93 7.70
CA LYS A 95 -9.67 -18.21 9.07
C LYS A 95 -8.75 -17.13 9.61
N ALA A 96 -8.02 -16.45 8.73
CA ALA A 96 -7.20 -15.30 9.10
C ALA A 96 -7.05 -14.32 7.93
N ALA A 97 -6.97 -13.03 8.26
CA ALA A 97 -6.70 -11.97 7.31
C ALA A 97 -5.70 -10.98 7.93
N ILE A 98 -4.55 -10.79 7.27
CA ILE A 98 -3.53 -9.83 7.71
C ILE A 98 -3.41 -8.73 6.67
N LYS A 99 -3.71 -7.50 7.06
CA LYS A 99 -3.62 -6.31 6.20
C LYS A 99 -2.62 -5.31 6.76
N PRO A 100 -1.37 -5.32 6.30
CA PRO A 100 -0.37 -4.32 6.69
C PRO A 100 -0.74 -2.94 6.16
N ILE A 101 -0.49 -1.94 6.98
CA ILE A 101 -0.64 -0.51 6.63
C ILE A 101 0.63 0.21 7.08
N SER A 102 1.29 0.91 6.18
CA SER A 102 2.40 1.80 6.54
C SER A 102 1.90 3.24 6.51
N LEU A 103 2.17 3.97 7.58
CA LEU A 103 1.87 5.39 7.73
C LEU A 103 3.11 6.27 7.49
N ILE A 104 4.25 5.67 7.12
CA ILE A 104 5.49 6.40 6.82
C ILE A 104 5.29 7.34 5.63
N GLY A 105 5.69 8.59 5.81
CA GLY A 105 5.63 9.63 4.78
C GLY A 105 4.20 10.11 4.45
N MET A 106 3.21 9.78 5.29
CA MET A 106 1.85 10.29 5.18
C MET A 106 1.65 11.53 6.04
N ASP A 107 0.85 12.46 5.55
CA ASP A 107 0.30 13.55 6.36
C ASP A 107 -0.91 13.08 7.19
N SER A 108 -1.38 13.91 8.11
CA SER A 108 -2.50 13.58 9.01
C SER A 108 -3.79 13.26 8.24
N ASN A 109 -4.08 13.97 7.16
CA ASN A 109 -5.28 13.73 6.34
C ASN A 109 -5.19 12.37 5.64
N SER A 110 -4.04 12.06 5.04
CA SER A 110 -3.79 10.76 4.39
C SER A 110 -3.91 9.60 5.37
N ILE A 111 -3.48 9.78 6.64
CA ILE A 111 -3.63 8.78 7.71
C ILE A 111 -5.10 8.56 8.03
N ILE A 112 -5.87 9.63 8.19
CA ILE A 112 -7.33 9.57 8.45
C ILE A 112 -8.04 8.87 7.28
N ASP A 113 -7.72 9.24 6.04
CA ASP A 113 -8.37 8.69 4.84
C ASP A 113 -8.11 7.19 4.71
N ILE A 114 -6.86 6.73 4.92
CA ILE A 114 -6.55 5.30 4.85
C ILE A 114 -7.21 4.54 5.99
N GLY A 115 -7.28 5.13 7.19
CA GLY A 115 -7.99 4.60 8.34
C GLY A 115 -9.48 4.42 8.05
N ALA A 116 -10.15 5.49 7.66
CA ALA A 116 -11.58 5.49 7.32
C ALA A 116 -11.91 4.49 6.21
N LYS A 117 -11.06 4.42 5.18
CA LYS A 117 -11.19 3.44 4.08
C LYS A 117 -11.18 2.00 4.59
N TRP A 118 -10.22 1.64 5.45
CA TRP A 118 -10.12 0.27 5.94
C TRP A 118 -11.15 -0.05 7.01
N CYS A 119 -11.47 0.88 7.91
CA CYS A 119 -12.56 0.74 8.87
C CYS A 119 -13.89 0.50 8.16
N SER A 120 -14.20 1.27 7.11
CA SER A 120 -15.41 1.07 6.30
C SER A 120 -15.44 -0.33 5.68
N LYS A 121 -14.35 -0.76 5.02
CA LYS A 121 -14.28 -2.08 4.38
C LYS A 121 -14.44 -3.22 5.39
N PHE A 122 -13.74 -3.16 6.51
CA PHE A 122 -13.83 -4.19 7.54
C PHE A 122 -15.22 -4.22 8.19
N ARG A 123 -15.83 -3.07 8.47
CA ARG A 123 -17.19 -3.01 8.98
C ARG A 123 -18.16 -3.76 8.09
N TRP A 124 -18.14 -3.51 6.79
CA TRP A 124 -19.02 -4.19 5.83
C TRP A 124 -18.74 -5.70 5.73
N LEU A 125 -17.48 -6.12 5.78
CA LEU A 125 -17.10 -7.54 5.70
C LEU A 125 -17.38 -8.31 6.99
N THR A 126 -17.48 -7.62 8.13
CA THR A 126 -17.75 -8.26 9.43
C THR A 126 -19.24 -8.27 9.79
N GLN A 127 -20.03 -7.31 9.27
CA GLN A 127 -21.46 -7.23 9.55
C GLN A 127 -22.26 -8.43 9.07
N ASP A 128 -21.88 -9.04 7.96
CA ASP A 128 -22.53 -10.20 7.36
C ASP A 128 -21.80 -11.52 7.65
N ASN A 129 -20.88 -11.51 8.59
CA ASN A 129 -20.03 -12.65 8.97
C ASN A 129 -19.16 -13.22 7.83
N THR A 130 -18.94 -12.47 6.74
CA THR A 130 -17.95 -12.87 5.71
C THR A 130 -16.56 -13.02 6.33
N LEU A 131 -16.24 -12.19 7.32
CA LEU A 131 -14.97 -12.22 8.04
C LEU A 131 -15.19 -11.96 9.54
N ASP A 132 -14.70 -12.84 10.41
CA ASP A 132 -14.73 -12.60 11.86
C ASP A 132 -13.71 -11.51 12.22
N PRO A 133 -14.10 -10.42 12.90
CA PRO A 133 -13.18 -9.35 13.25
C PRO A 133 -12.00 -9.83 14.12
N ARG A 134 -12.17 -10.87 14.94
CA ARG A 134 -11.12 -11.47 15.76
C ARG A 134 -10.04 -12.16 14.92
N ASN A 135 -10.39 -12.53 13.68
CA ASN A 135 -9.50 -13.15 12.71
C ASN A 135 -8.85 -12.14 11.77
N ILE A 136 -8.94 -10.84 12.09
CA ILE A 136 -8.29 -9.77 11.34
C ILE A 136 -7.14 -9.21 12.18
N LEU A 137 -5.95 -9.15 11.56
CA LEU A 137 -4.78 -8.47 12.09
C LEU A 137 -4.38 -7.33 11.17
N VAL A 138 -4.18 -6.17 11.75
CA VAL A 138 -3.66 -4.99 11.03
C VAL A 138 -2.32 -4.58 11.64
N PRO A 139 -1.19 -5.05 11.10
CA PRO A 139 0.13 -4.52 11.43
C PRO A 139 0.26 -3.10 10.89
N ILE A 140 0.57 -2.15 11.78
CA ILE A 140 0.75 -0.74 11.41
C ILE A 140 2.23 -0.36 11.57
N GLU A 141 2.80 0.22 10.51
CA GLU A 141 4.10 0.87 10.57
C GLU A 141 3.90 2.35 10.85
N MET A 142 4.42 2.81 11.98
CA MET A 142 4.18 4.15 12.51
C MET A 142 4.85 5.23 11.66
N PRO A 143 4.36 6.49 11.66
CA PRO A 143 5.07 7.61 11.05
C PRO A 143 6.46 7.77 11.68
N ILE A 144 7.41 8.29 10.90
CA ILE A 144 8.76 8.60 11.40
C ILE A 144 8.74 9.91 12.19
N ASP A 145 7.96 10.88 11.72
CA ASP A 145 7.86 12.19 12.33
C ASP A 145 6.93 12.14 13.55
N ASP A 146 7.35 12.77 14.65
CA ASP A 146 6.63 12.81 15.90
C ASP A 146 5.98 14.21 16.09
N THR A 147 4.96 14.51 15.25
CA THR A 147 4.17 15.72 15.39
C THR A 147 2.84 15.42 16.10
N LYS A 148 2.30 16.43 16.81
CA LYS A 148 1.03 16.27 17.52
C LYS A 148 -0.10 15.86 16.60
N GLU A 149 -0.17 16.45 15.39
CA GLU A 149 -1.20 16.18 14.38
C GLU A 149 -1.13 14.74 13.89
N LEU A 150 0.08 14.23 13.60
CA LEU A 150 0.29 12.85 13.19
C LEU A 150 -0.06 11.86 14.29
N ASN A 151 0.30 12.16 15.52
CA ASN A 151 -0.02 11.33 16.69
C ASN A 151 -1.52 11.22 16.93
N VAL A 152 -2.24 12.33 16.82
CA VAL A 152 -3.70 12.34 16.95
C VAL A 152 -4.36 11.54 15.82
N ALA A 153 -3.97 11.75 14.57
CA ALA A 153 -4.50 11.03 13.42
C ALA A 153 -4.22 9.52 13.51
N THR A 154 -2.98 9.15 13.87
CA THR A 154 -2.56 7.74 14.04
C THR A 154 -3.33 7.06 15.17
N SER A 155 -3.40 7.68 16.35
CA SER A 155 -4.12 7.14 17.49
C SER A 155 -5.61 7.02 17.21
N GLY A 156 -6.20 8.00 16.52
CA GLY A 156 -7.59 7.95 16.07
C GLY A 156 -7.86 6.76 15.15
N THR A 157 -7.04 6.59 14.13
CA THR A 157 -7.12 5.45 13.19
C THR A 157 -6.98 4.10 13.88
N ILE A 158 -6.03 3.95 14.80
CA ILE A 158 -5.84 2.72 15.57
C ILE A 158 -7.07 2.42 16.44
N ASN A 159 -7.59 3.43 17.12
CA ASN A 159 -8.75 3.28 18.00
C ASN A 159 -10.01 2.90 17.21
N GLU A 160 -10.25 3.49 16.04
CA GLU A 160 -11.37 3.12 15.18
C GLU A 160 -11.30 1.65 14.74
N LEU A 161 -10.12 1.15 14.34
CA LEU A 161 -9.93 -0.27 14.01
C LEU A 161 -10.19 -1.17 15.23
N ARG A 162 -9.70 -0.79 16.40
CA ARG A 162 -9.92 -1.54 17.66
C ARG A 162 -11.39 -1.57 18.08
N HIS A 163 -12.14 -0.49 17.84
CA HIS A 163 -13.58 -0.45 18.09
C HIS A 163 -14.38 -1.44 17.23
N LEU A 164 -13.81 -1.88 16.10
CA LEU A 164 -14.37 -2.97 15.30
C LEU A 164 -13.94 -4.37 15.80
N ASN A 165 -13.33 -4.47 16.97
CA ASN A 165 -12.73 -5.69 17.53
C ASN A 165 -11.63 -6.30 16.66
N ILE A 166 -10.96 -5.48 15.84
CA ILE A 166 -9.83 -5.87 15.01
C ILE A 166 -8.55 -5.76 15.83
N ARG A 167 -7.69 -6.76 15.73
CA ARG A 167 -6.37 -6.73 16.36
C ARG A 167 -5.44 -5.78 15.57
N VAL A 168 -4.95 -4.77 16.25
CA VAL A 168 -3.97 -3.83 15.70
C VAL A 168 -2.68 -3.94 16.48
N VAL A 169 -1.58 -4.17 15.79
CA VAL A 169 -0.23 -4.30 16.37
C VAL A 169 0.74 -3.40 15.62
N GLU A 170 1.81 -3.00 16.25
CA GLU A 170 2.89 -2.33 15.55
C GLU A 170 3.64 -3.33 14.65
N ALA A 171 4.01 -2.92 13.45
CA ALA A 171 4.66 -3.79 12.47
C ALA A 171 6.07 -4.26 12.90
N SER A 172 6.66 -3.63 13.91
CA SER A 172 7.90 -4.04 14.59
C SER A 172 7.72 -5.23 15.52
N HIS A 173 6.50 -5.47 16.04
CA HIS A 173 6.19 -6.57 16.97
C HIS A 173 6.00 -7.89 16.21
N THR A 174 7.08 -8.40 15.65
CA THR A 174 7.07 -9.63 14.82
C THR A 174 6.53 -10.85 15.55
N ASP A 175 6.82 -10.96 16.86
CA ASP A 175 6.37 -12.08 17.68
C ASP A 175 4.85 -12.12 17.85
N GLU A 176 4.20 -10.97 18.01
CA GLU A 176 2.74 -10.88 18.09
C GLU A 176 2.08 -11.23 16.75
N ILE A 177 2.70 -10.78 15.64
CA ILE A 177 2.22 -11.10 14.30
C ILE A 177 2.34 -12.60 14.04
N MET A 178 3.46 -13.21 14.43
CA MET A 178 3.69 -14.64 14.26
C MET A 178 2.77 -15.47 15.16
N THR A 179 2.56 -15.03 16.40
CA THR A 179 1.60 -15.68 17.33
C THR A 179 0.20 -15.71 16.71
N PHE A 180 -0.24 -14.59 16.13
CA PHE A 180 -1.53 -14.55 15.42
C PHE A 180 -1.53 -15.49 14.21
N ALA A 181 -0.50 -15.48 13.37
CA ALA A 181 -0.44 -16.26 12.14
C ALA A 181 -0.42 -17.78 12.39
N THR A 182 0.10 -18.22 13.54
CA THR A 182 0.17 -19.63 13.91
C THR A 182 -1.04 -20.12 14.69
N ALA A 183 -1.73 -19.24 15.42
CA ALA A 183 -2.87 -19.59 16.28
C ALA A 183 -4.20 -19.81 15.52
N VAL A 184 -4.29 -19.38 14.25
CA VAL A 184 -5.53 -19.41 13.44
C VAL A 184 -5.47 -20.45 12.33
#